data_a33f3a320b0d944e7f27c6bae933ed87
#
_entry.id   a33f3a320b0d944e7f27c6bae933ed87
#
_cell.length_a   1.000
_cell.length_b   1.000
_cell.length_c   1.000
_cell.angle_alpha   90.00
_cell.angle_beta   90.00
_cell.angle_gamma   90.00
#
_symmetry.space_group_name_H-M   'P 1'
#
loop_
_entity.id
_entity.type
_entity.pdbx_description
1 polymer ?
#
loop_
_entity_poly.entity_id
_entity_poly.type
_entity_poly.pdbx_seq_one_letter_code
_entity_poly.pdbx_strand_id
1 'polypeptide(L)'
;MGIIEFFTSSLAVDTMTKLAVAFILSSIIGLERELVHKPAGIKTHTLICISATLVMSLGIYIRDVLVDPTMTMDPTRLPAQILAGIGFVGAGTIIREGLSVKGITTAASLLAITCVGLAVGAGFYEGAILTTILMFFVLYFTSPIQKIVSMKSKVTTVCVISKIPTGIIGSVQEIFEKNNLEVISIKQEKSNSSNSTLYKFLVRFNDFSDKETLIQEILKIHGVHEVHLSRGISKLDAEADAD
;
A
#
# COMPACT_ATOMS: atom_id res chain seq x y z
N MET A 1 34.57 18.73 -28.54
CA MET A 1 33.61 19.43 -27.71
C MET A 1 34.05 19.27 -26.25
N GLY A 2 34.42 20.36 -25.59
CA GLY A 2 34.91 20.30 -24.20
C GLY A 2 33.76 19.96 -23.23
N ILE A 3 34.06 19.37 -22.06
CA ILE A 3 33.05 19.04 -21.03
C ILE A 3 32.21 20.26 -20.67
N ILE A 4 32.83 21.44 -20.62
CA ILE A 4 32.13 22.71 -20.32
C ILE A 4 31.16 23.09 -21.44
N GLU A 5 31.53 22.95 -22.72
CA GLU A 5 30.68 23.25 -23.87
C GLU A 5 29.48 22.30 -23.92
N PHE A 6 29.65 21.02 -23.51
CA PHE A 6 28.55 20.07 -23.39
C PHE A 6 27.49 20.55 -22.38
N PHE A 7 27.90 20.93 -21.17
CA PHE A 7 26.96 21.38 -20.12
C PHE A 7 26.35 22.75 -20.37
N THR A 8 26.92 23.57 -21.22
CA THR A 8 26.41 24.90 -21.62
C THR A 8 25.55 24.85 -22.88
N SER A 9 25.44 23.71 -23.56
CA SER A 9 24.55 23.58 -24.70
C SER A 9 23.07 23.78 -24.29
N SER A 10 22.29 24.43 -25.13
CA SER A 10 20.87 24.69 -24.85
C SER A 10 20.08 23.40 -24.57
N LEU A 11 20.44 22.32 -25.25
CA LEU A 11 19.85 20.99 -25.06
C LEU A 11 20.17 20.39 -23.68
N ALA A 12 21.43 20.52 -23.24
CA ALA A 12 21.84 20.00 -21.93
C ALA A 12 21.15 20.79 -20.81
N VAL A 13 21.08 22.11 -20.93
CA VAL A 13 20.40 22.98 -19.94
C VAL A 13 18.91 22.63 -19.86
N ASP A 14 18.21 22.47 -20.98
CA ASP A 14 16.80 22.07 -21.01
C ASP A 14 16.60 20.70 -20.34
N THR A 15 17.42 19.73 -20.72
CA THR A 15 17.34 18.38 -20.12
C THR A 15 17.60 18.39 -18.62
N MET A 16 18.63 19.11 -18.16
CA MET A 16 18.93 19.25 -16.74
C MET A 16 17.79 19.91 -15.97
N THR A 17 17.18 20.95 -16.54
CA THR A 17 16.03 21.65 -15.94
C THR A 17 14.85 20.69 -15.79
N LYS A 18 14.49 19.94 -16.82
CA LYS A 18 13.42 18.93 -16.77
C LYS A 18 13.69 17.87 -15.70
N LEU A 19 14.90 17.32 -15.66
CA LEU A 19 15.28 16.31 -14.66
C LEU A 19 15.27 16.88 -13.24
N ALA A 20 15.71 18.13 -13.04
CA ALA A 20 15.66 18.79 -11.73
C ALA A 20 14.22 19.03 -11.27
N VAL A 21 13.33 19.48 -12.16
CA VAL A 21 11.90 19.64 -11.84
C VAL A 21 11.27 18.30 -11.50
N ALA A 22 11.53 17.26 -12.28
CA ALA A 22 11.04 15.91 -12.01
C ALA A 22 11.51 15.39 -10.65
N PHE A 23 12.80 15.60 -10.33
CA PHE A 23 13.38 15.26 -9.03
C PHE A 23 12.64 15.95 -7.87
N ILE A 24 12.40 17.25 -7.97
CA ILE A 24 11.72 18.04 -6.93
C ILE A 24 10.28 17.56 -6.75
N LEU A 25 9.50 17.48 -7.81
CA LEU A 25 8.09 17.12 -7.74
C LEU A 25 7.90 15.69 -7.20
N SER A 26 8.72 14.75 -7.66
CA SER A 26 8.64 13.36 -7.20
C SER A 26 9.13 13.18 -5.77
N SER A 27 10.12 13.97 -5.34
CA SER A 27 10.63 13.93 -3.97
C SER A 27 9.58 14.35 -2.95
N ILE A 28 8.72 15.33 -3.28
CA ILE A 28 7.59 15.76 -2.43
C ILE A 28 6.65 14.58 -2.14
N ILE A 29 6.25 13.86 -3.18
CA ILE A 29 5.36 12.70 -3.04
C ILE A 29 6.07 11.54 -2.36
N GLY A 30 7.30 11.23 -2.79
CA GLY A 30 8.10 10.15 -2.24
C GLY A 30 8.40 10.32 -0.76
N LEU A 31 8.67 11.55 -0.30
CA LEU A 31 8.92 11.87 1.10
C LEU A 31 7.67 11.65 1.95
N GLU A 32 6.49 12.08 1.49
CA GLU A 32 5.23 11.81 2.16
C GLU A 32 5.01 10.30 2.32
N ARG A 33 5.25 9.51 1.27
CA ARG A 33 5.13 8.04 1.32
C ARG A 33 6.10 7.40 2.31
N GLU A 34 7.34 7.87 2.37
CA GLU A 34 8.35 7.38 3.30
C GLU A 34 8.00 7.70 4.75
N LEU A 35 7.55 8.93 5.04
CA LEU A 35 7.12 9.35 6.38
C LEU A 35 5.92 8.52 6.89
N VAL A 36 5.04 8.06 6.01
CA VAL A 36 3.88 7.21 6.36
C VAL A 36 4.22 5.71 6.27
N HIS A 37 5.50 5.35 6.13
CA HIS A 37 6.00 3.96 6.08
C HIS A 37 5.29 3.10 5.00
N LYS A 38 5.15 3.63 3.79
CA LYS A 38 4.62 2.89 2.64
C LYS A 38 5.73 2.15 1.88
N PRO A 39 5.43 1.05 1.16
CA PRO A 39 6.45 0.21 0.50
C PRO A 39 7.33 0.94 -0.51
N ALA A 40 6.80 1.94 -1.24
CA ALA A 40 7.55 2.78 -2.16
C ALA A 40 7.69 4.19 -1.57
N GLY A 41 8.92 4.58 -1.24
CA GLY A 41 9.31 5.88 -0.68
C GLY A 41 9.94 6.81 -1.72
N ILE A 42 10.78 7.76 -1.22
CA ILE A 42 11.42 8.80 -2.02
C ILE A 42 12.26 8.23 -3.17
N LYS A 43 13.08 7.22 -2.91
CA LYS A 43 13.98 6.62 -3.92
C LYS A 43 13.18 6.09 -5.11
N THR A 44 12.13 5.33 -4.84
CA THR A 44 11.32 4.68 -5.88
C THR A 44 10.57 5.69 -6.73
N HIS A 45 9.87 6.66 -6.10
CA HIS A 45 9.12 7.69 -6.82
C HIS A 45 10.05 8.56 -7.68
N THR A 46 11.20 8.94 -7.13
CA THR A 46 12.17 9.80 -7.83
C THR A 46 12.78 9.10 -9.04
N LEU A 47 13.23 7.85 -8.90
CA LEU A 47 13.81 7.09 -10.01
C LEU A 47 12.79 6.90 -11.14
N ILE A 48 11.55 6.56 -10.82
CA ILE A 48 10.49 6.38 -11.83
C ILE A 48 10.19 7.69 -12.55
N CYS A 49 10.03 8.79 -11.83
CA CYS A 49 9.71 10.09 -12.41
C CYS A 49 10.83 10.58 -13.34
N ILE A 50 12.09 10.53 -12.90
CA ILE A 50 13.26 10.91 -13.70
C ILE A 50 13.37 10.05 -14.96
N SER A 51 13.18 8.74 -14.85
CA SER A 51 13.22 7.83 -15.99
C SER A 51 12.11 8.15 -17.00
N ALA A 52 10.88 8.41 -16.54
CA ALA A 52 9.77 8.79 -17.38
C ALA A 52 10.03 10.14 -18.10
N THR A 53 10.59 11.12 -17.38
CA THR A 53 10.98 12.42 -17.92
C THR A 53 12.03 12.26 -19.02
N LEU A 54 13.04 11.46 -18.79
CA LEU A 54 14.09 11.21 -19.78
C LEU A 54 13.55 10.56 -21.05
N VAL A 55 12.69 9.53 -20.92
CA VAL A 55 12.14 8.82 -22.09
C VAL A 55 11.21 9.72 -22.91
N MET A 56 10.39 10.56 -22.25
CA MET A 56 9.57 11.52 -22.99
C MET A 56 10.43 12.55 -23.70
N SER A 57 11.44 13.12 -23.04
CA SER A 57 12.39 14.06 -23.65
C SER A 57 13.14 13.43 -24.81
N LEU A 58 13.55 12.15 -24.67
CA LEU A 58 14.20 11.41 -25.75
C LEU A 58 13.27 11.22 -26.96
N GLY A 59 11.99 10.91 -26.74
CA GLY A 59 11.00 10.78 -27.81
C GLY A 59 10.87 12.08 -28.64
N ILE A 60 10.83 13.23 -27.94
CA ILE A 60 10.80 14.54 -28.58
C ILE A 60 12.11 14.82 -29.31
N TYR A 61 13.26 14.56 -28.69
CA TYR A 61 14.58 14.75 -29.29
C TYR A 61 14.75 13.93 -30.58
N ILE A 62 14.35 12.67 -30.58
CA ILE A 62 14.44 11.81 -31.77
C ILE A 62 13.55 12.39 -32.90
N ARG A 63 12.31 12.80 -32.59
CA ARG A 63 11.41 13.40 -33.57
C ARG A 63 11.99 14.69 -34.18
N ASP A 64 12.52 15.59 -33.35
CA ASP A 64 12.87 16.94 -33.77
C ASP A 64 14.28 17.05 -34.38
N VAL A 65 15.19 16.14 -34.00
CA VAL A 65 16.61 16.24 -34.38
C VAL A 65 17.09 15.11 -35.27
N LEU A 66 16.57 13.88 -35.08
CA LEU A 66 17.11 12.68 -35.74
C LEU A 66 16.25 12.21 -36.93
N VAL A 67 14.95 12.53 -36.94
CA VAL A 67 14.06 12.07 -38.03
C VAL A 67 14.07 13.06 -39.16
N ASP A 68 14.17 12.54 -40.41
CA ASP A 68 14.01 13.32 -41.61
C ASP A 68 12.64 14.06 -41.61
N PRO A 69 12.59 15.36 -41.93
CA PRO A 69 11.34 16.13 -41.98
C PRO A 69 10.22 15.52 -42.84
N THR A 70 10.59 14.62 -43.76
CA THR A 70 9.60 13.90 -44.59
C THR A 70 8.99 12.68 -43.93
N MET A 71 9.56 12.24 -42.81
CA MET A 71 9.07 11.09 -42.01
C MET A 71 8.27 11.58 -40.81
N THR A 72 7.08 11.03 -40.62
CA THR A 72 6.25 11.26 -39.45
C THR A 72 6.61 10.24 -38.35
N MET A 73 7.15 10.72 -37.25
CA MET A 73 7.38 9.90 -36.06
C MET A 73 6.49 10.38 -34.92
N ASP A 74 5.73 9.48 -34.34
CA ASP A 74 4.91 9.74 -33.16
C ASP A 74 5.77 9.69 -31.89
N PRO A 75 6.02 10.83 -31.22
CA PRO A 75 6.84 10.88 -30.00
C PRO A 75 6.16 10.21 -28.79
N THR A 76 4.89 9.87 -28.88
CA THR A 76 4.13 9.27 -27.78
C THR A 76 4.31 7.75 -27.69
N ARG A 77 4.88 7.11 -28.70
CA ARG A 77 5.09 5.66 -28.71
C ARG A 77 6.00 5.16 -27.60
N LEU A 78 7.10 5.85 -27.34
CA LEU A 78 8.02 5.49 -26.23
C LEU A 78 7.35 5.69 -24.87
N PRO A 79 6.73 6.85 -24.56
CA PRO A 79 5.98 7.05 -23.32
C PRO A 79 4.86 6.04 -23.10
N ALA A 80 4.14 5.63 -24.15
CA ALA A 80 3.09 4.61 -24.05
C ALA A 80 3.62 3.27 -23.54
N GLN A 81 4.82 2.87 -23.95
CA GLN A 81 5.47 1.65 -23.46
C GLN A 81 5.86 1.75 -21.98
N ILE A 82 6.26 2.94 -21.50
CA ILE A 82 6.51 3.17 -20.08
C ILE A 82 5.22 3.02 -19.27
N LEU A 83 4.11 3.60 -19.73
CA LEU A 83 2.82 3.44 -19.04
C LEU A 83 2.35 1.99 -18.98
N ALA A 84 2.61 1.20 -20.00
CA ALA A 84 2.35 -0.23 -19.96
C ALA A 84 3.30 -0.95 -18.97
N GLY A 85 4.59 -0.62 -18.99
CA GLY A 85 5.62 -1.24 -18.14
C GLY A 85 5.47 -0.91 -16.65
N ILE A 86 5.01 0.28 -16.30
CA ILE A 86 4.82 0.65 -14.89
C ILE A 86 3.71 -0.19 -14.22
N GLY A 87 2.81 -0.77 -15.01
CA GLY A 87 1.82 -1.71 -14.51
C GLY A 87 2.45 -2.93 -13.85
N PHE A 88 3.56 -3.44 -14.39
CA PHE A 88 4.32 -4.54 -13.79
C PHE A 88 4.95 -4.15 -12.44
N VAL A 89 5.57 -2.97 -12.37
CA VAL A 89 6.14 -2.46 -11.11
C VAL A 89 5.04 -2.21 -10.08
N GLY A 90 3.91 -1.62 -10.50
CA GLY A 90 2.73 -1.41 -9.65
C GLY A 90 2.18 -2.73 -9.10
N ALA A 91 2.02 -3.74 -9.95
CA ALA A 91 1.57 -5.07 -9.55
C ALA A 91 2.52 -5.69 -8.51
N GLY A 92 3.84 -5.50 -8.65
CA GLY A 92 4.85 -5.94 -7.70
C GLY A 92 4.75 -5.31 -6.31
N THR A 93 4.02 -4.20 -6.16
CA THR A 93 3.77 -3.57 -4.84
C THR A 93 2.48 -4.06 -4.18
N ILE A 94 1.64 -4.80 -4.90
CA ILE A 94 0.37 -5.32 -4.38
C ILE A 94 0.60 -6.70 -3.78
N ILE A 95 0.42 -6.80 -2.47
CA ILE A 95 0.64 -8.03 -1.71
C ILE A 95 -0.70 -8.47 -1.12
N ARG A 96 -1.06 -9.72 -1.31
CA ARG A 96 -2.22 -10.36 -0.69
C ARG A 96 -1.77 -11.18 0.53
N GLU A 97 -2.27 -10.81 1.70
CA GLU A 97 -2.07 -11.55 2.94
C GLU A 97 -3.43 -12.08 3.41
N GLY A 98 -3.73 -13.33 3.13
CA GLY A 98 -5.03 -13.94 3.40
C GLY A 98 -6.18 -13.20 2.67
N LEU A 99 -7.10 -12.61 3.42
CA LEU A 99 -8.23 -11.81 2.90
C LEU A 99 -7.90 -10.33 2.73
N SER A 100 -6.73 -9.88 3.16
CA SER A 100 -6.31 -8.47 3.06
C SER A 100 -5.43 -8.26 1.83
N VAL A 101 -5.67 -7.16 1.11
CA VAL A 101 -4.83 -6.71 -0.02
C VAL A 101 -4.20 -5.38 0.37
N LYS A 102 -2.87 -5.31 0.29
CA LYS A 102 -2.07 -4.12 0.58
C LYS A 102 -1.37 -3.62 -0.69
N GLY A 103 -0.97 -2.36 -0.73
CA GLY A 103 -0.15 -1.82 -1.82
C GLY A 103 -0.92 -1.18 -2.99
N ILE A 104 -2.26 -1.27 -3.08
CA ILE A 104 -3.05 -0.71 -4.18
C ILE A 104 -2.81 0.81 -4.33
N THR A 105 -2.85 1.58 -3.24
CA THR A 105 -2.58 3.03 -3.27
C THR A 105 -1.14 3.32 -3.70
N THR A 106 -0.18 2.50 -3.30
CA THR A 106 1.22 2.61 -3.72
C THR A 106 1.34 2.38 -5.23
N ALA A 107 0.72 1.34 -5.78
CA ALA A 107 0.69 1.08 -7.21
C ALA A 107 0.10 2.26 -8.01
N ALA A 108 -1.03 2.81 -7.52
CA ALA A 108 -1.64 3.98 -8.12
C ALA A 108 -0.75 5.24 -8.05
N SER A 109 -0.02 5.45 -6.94
CA SER A 109 0.90 6.59 -6.80
C SER A 109 2.11 6.47 -7.74
N LEU A 110 2.62 5.26 -7.99
CA LEU A 110 3.70 5.01 -8.94
C LEU A 110 3.26 5.29 -10.39
N LEU A 111 2.05 4.90 -10.76
CA LEU A 111 1.48 5.24 -12.07
C LEU A 111 1.33 6.76 -12.22
N ALA A 112 0.76 7.43 -11.23
CA ALA A 112 0.53 8.88 -11.29
C ALA A 112 1.85 9.67 -11.33
N ILE A 113 2.89 9.28 -10.57
CA ILE A 113 4.19 9.96 -10.62
C ILE A 113 4.91 9.70 -11.97
N THR A 114 4.65 8.58 -12.62
CA THR A 114 5.11 8.33 -13.99
C THR A 114 4.50 9.34 -14.97
N CYS A 115 3.19 9.58 -14.85
CA CYS A 115 2.51 10.60 -15.68
C CYS A 115 3.06 12.01 -15.42
N VAL A 116 3.39 12.36 -14.17
CA VAL A 116 4.07 13.62 -13.83
C VAL A 116 5.41 13.71 -14.56
N GLY A 117 6.22 12.64 -14.52
CA GLY A 117 7.51 12.60 -15.23
C GLY A 117 7.36 12.78 -16.74
N LEU A 118 6.38 12.12 -17.36
CA LEU A 118 6.08 12.26 -18.79
C LEU A 118 5.66 13.70 -19.12
N ALA A 119 4.84 14.32 -18.28
CA ALA A 119 4.41 15.71 -18.45
C ALA A 119 5.58 16.69 -18.38
N VAL A 120 6.49 16.52 -17.40
CA VAL A 120 7.73 17.32 -17.29
C VAL A 120 8.61 17.12 -18.52
N GLY A 121 8.80 15.87 -18.97
CA GLY A 121 9.58 15.56 -20.17
C GLY A 121 9.03 16.20 -21.43
N ALA A 122 7.70 16.31 -21.53
CA ALA A 122 7.01 17.00 -22.61
C ALA A 122 7.08 18.54 -22.51
N GLY A 123 7.56 19.12 -21.40
CA GLY A 123 7.54 20.55 -21.13
C GLY A 123 6.20 21.07 -20.60
N PHE A 124 5.26 20.18 -20.28
CA PHE A 124 3.94 20.54 -19.72
C PHE A 124 4.02 20.68 -18.20
N TYR A 125 4.75 21.70 -17.74
CA TYR A 125 5.04 21.93 -16.32
C TYR A 125 3.81 22.24 -15.49
N GLU A 126 2.86 23.01 -16.02
CA GLU A 126 1.62 23.37 -15.32
C GLU A 126 0.82 22.10 -14.95
N GLY A 127 0.68 21.19 -15.89
CA GLY A 127 0.00 19.91 -15.64
C GLY A 127 0.73 19.06 -14.63
N ALA A 128 2.07 19.00 -14.71
CA ALA A 128 2.89 18.25 -13.75
C ALA A 128 2.76 18.79 -12.32
N ILE A 129 2.83 20.12 -12.14
CA ILE A 129 2.71 20.78 -10.83
C ILE A 129 1.32 20.57 -10.25
N LEU A 130 0.26 20.84 -11.03
CA LEU A 130 -1.12 20.66 -10.58
C LEU A 130 -1.41 19.22 -10.18
N THR A 131 -0.95 18.26 -10.98
CA THR A 131 -1.09 16.82 -10.66
C THR A 131 -0.36 16.47 -9.37
N THR A 132 0.86 16.96 -9.17
CA THR A 132 1.63 16.72 -7.94
C THR A 132 0.92 17.29 -6.71
N ILE A 133 0.37 18.51 -6.80
CA ILE A 133 -0.40 19.13 -5.72
C ILE A 133 -1.63 18.29 -5.38
N LEU A 134 -2.39 17.85 -6.39
CA LEU A 134 -3.57 17.01 -6.18
C LEU A 134 -3.20 15.65 -5.61
N MET A 135 -2.12 15.01 -6.08
CA MET A 135 -1.61 13.77 -5.52
C MET A 135 -1.27 13.94 -4.03
N PHE A 136 -0.50 14.98 -3.70
CA PHE A 136 -0.14 15.27 -2.31
C PHE A 136 -1.38 15.45 -1.44
N PHE A 137 -2.35 16.24 -1.91
CA PHE A 137 -3.61 16.46 -1.21
C PHE A 137 -4.36 15.14 -0.96
N VAL A 138 -4.54 14.33 -2.00
CA VAL A 138 -5.24 13.03 -1.88
C VAL A 138 -4.51 12.11 -0.90
N LEU A 139 -3.20 11.98 -1.02
CA LEU A 139 -2.42 11.05 -0.19
C LEU A 139 -2.37 11.49 1.28
N TYR A 140 -2.26 12.79 1.53
CA TYR A 140 -2.18 13.35 2.88
C TYR A 140 -3.55 13.37 3.58
N PHE A 141 -4.59 13.91 2.94
CA PHE A 141 -5.89 14.10 3.58
C PHE A 141 -6.74 12.84 3.69
N THR A 142 -6.56 11.86 2.80
CA THR A 142 -7.35 10.61 2.91
C THR A 142 -6.83 9.65 3.97
N SER A 143 -5.57 9.77 4.40
CA SER A 143 -4.97 8.91 5.44
C SER A 143 -5.67 9.00 6.80
N PRO A 144 -5.99 10.19 7.36
CA PRO A 144 -6.73 10.29 8.61
C PRO A 144 -8.19 9.85 8.47
N ILE A 145 -8.83 10.12 7.32
CA ILE A 145 -10.22 9.70 7.05
C ILE A 145 -10.34 8.17 7.04
N GLN A 146 -9.40 7.49 6.42
CA GLN A 146 -9.35 6.02 6.43
C GLN A 146 -9.19 5.45 7.85
N LYS A 147 -8.42 6.11 8.71
CA LYS A 147 -8.31 5.71 10.13
C LYS A 147 -9.66 5.85 10.85
N ILE A 148 -10.39 6.94 10.64
CA ILE A 148 -11.71 7.18 11.25
C ILE A 148 -12.73 6.15 10.75
N VAL A 149 -12.75 5.87 9.44
CA VAL A 149 -13.67 4.88 8.85
C VAL A 149 -13.31 3.45 9.30
N SER A 150 -12.01 3.11 9.39
CA SER A 150 -11.56 1.80 9.84
C SER A 150 -11.69 1.61 11.37
N MET A 151 -11.78 2.69 12.14
CA MET A 151 -12.06 2.61 13.58
C MET A 151 -13.48 2.12 13.87
N LYS A 152 -14.44 2.35 12.95
CA LYS A 152 -15.83 1.89 13.10
C LYS A 152 -16.04 0.38 12.92
N SER A 153 -15.01 -0.37 12.51
CA SER A 153 -15.14 -1.82 12.27
C SER A 153 -13.82 -2.53 12.55
N LYS A 154 -13.40 -2.55 13.81
CA LYS A 154 -12.22 -3.33 14.23
C LYS A 154 -12.59 -4.80 14.32
N VAL A 155 -12.32 -5.54 13.26
CA VAL A 155 -12.37 -6.99 13.31
C VAL A 155 -11.10 -7.50 14.03
N THR A 156 -11.31 -8.26 15.08
CA THR A 156 -10.23 -8.82 15.92
C THR A 156 -10.47 -10.32 16.08
N THR A 157 -9.43 -11.11 16.02
CA THR A 157 -9.52 -12.53 16.32
C THR A 157 -9.35 -12.74 17.81
N VAL A 158 -10.35 -13.34 18.45
CA VAL A 158 -10.32 -13.80 19.83
C VAL A 158 -9.94 -15.28 19.80
N CYS A 159 -8.75 -15.59 20.30
CA CYS A 159 -8.25 -16.97 20.42
C CYS A 159 -8.54 -17.49 21.83
N VAL A 160 -9.27 -18.58 21.96
CA VAL A 160 -9.62 -19.21 23.23
C VAL A 160 -9.07 -20.63 23.25
N ILE A 161 -8.22 -20.94 24.22
CA ILE A 161 -7.65 -22.27 24.40
C ILE A 161 -8.40 -22.96 25.55
N SER A 162 -8.98 -24.14 25.25
CA SER A 162 -9.71 -24.94 26.23
C SER A 162 -9.32 -26.41 26.18
N LYS A 163 -9.33 -27.05 27.33
CA LYS A 163 -9.16 -28.50 27.47
C LYS A 163 -10.48 -29.28 27.37
N ILE A 164 -11.62 -28.58 27.45
CA ILE A 164 -12.95 -29.21 27.37
C ILE A 164 -13.50 -28.91 25.98
N PRO A 165 -13.77 -29.88 25.11
CA PRO A 165 -14.18 -29.66 23.74
C PRO A 165 -15.68 -29.31 23.56
N THR A 166 -16.51 -29.45 24.61
CA THR A 166 -17.97 -29.29 24.51
C THR A 166 -18.47 -28.07 25.28
N GLY A 167 -19.36 -27.30 24.63
CA GLY A 167 -20.07 -26.17 25.25
C GLY A 167 -19.36 -24.81 25.19
N ILE A 168 -18.05 -24.75 24.92
CA ILE A 168 -17.28 -23.48 24.92
C ILE A 168 -17.79 -22.48 23.88
N ILE A 169 -18.12 -22.96 22.69
CA ILE A 169 -18.58 -22.08 21.60
C ILE A 169 -19.85 -21.32 22.03
N GLY A 170 -20.84 -22.04 22.60
CA GLY A 170 -22.08 -21.42 23.07
C GLY A 170 -21.87 -20.40 24.18
N SER A 171 -21.07 -20.76 25.20
CA SER A 171 -20.79 -19.86 26.32
C SER A 171 -20.02 -18.61 25.91
N VAL A 172 -19.09 -18.73 24.96
CA VAL A 172 -18.35 -17.57 24.42
C VAL A 172 -19.24 -16.71 23.53
N GLN A 173 -20.12 -17.32 22.72
CA GLN A 173 -21.09 -16.59 21.91
C GLN A 173 -22.06 -15.78 22.77
N GLU A 174 -22.56 -16.34 23.87
CA GLU A 174 -23.45 -15.64 24.81
C GLU A 174 -22.77 -14.39 25.41
N ILE A 175 -21.47 -14.48 25.74
CA ILE A 175 -20.69 -13.31 26.19
C ILE A 175 -20.55 -12.26 25.06
N PHE A 176 -20.32 -12.69 23.81
CA PHE A 176 -20.25 -11.76 22.69
C PHE A 176 -21.58 -11.07 22.42
N GLU A 177 -22.70 -11.79 22.46
CA GLU A 177 -24.03 -11.23 22.29
C GLU A 177 -24.39 -10.24 23.40
N LYS A 178 -24.07 -10.57 24.67
CA LYS A 178 -24.26 -9.68 25.83
C LYS A 178 -23.49 -8.37 25.68
N ASN A 179 -22.32 -8.42 25.04
CA ASN A 179 -21.45 -7.24 24.81
C ASN A 179 -21.72 -6.57 23.42
N ASN A 180 -22.82 -6.92 22.72
CA ASN A 180 -23.18 -6.42 21.39
C ASN A 180 -22.04 -6.57 20.35
N LEU A 181 -21.32 -7.70 20.39
CA LEU A 181 -20.27 -8.04 19.47
C LEU A 181 -20.80 -9.00 18.39
N GLU A 182 -20.48 -8.70 17.12
CA GLU A 182 -20.89 -9.55 16.00
C GLU A 182 -19.81 -10.59 15.70
N VAL A 183 -20.15 -11.87 15.81
CA VAL A 183 -19.25 -12.98 15.43
C VAL A 183 -19.37 -13.22 13.93
N ILE A 184 -18.27 -12.98 13.19
CA ILE A 184 -18.21 -13.14 11.73
C ILE A 184 -17.92 -14.59 11.33
N SER A 185 -17.00 -15.24 12.03
CA SER A 185 -16.64 -16.63 11.77
C SER A 185 -16.03 -17.29 13.00
N ILE A 186 -16.14 -18.62 13.06
CA ILE A 186 -15.57 -19.45 14.11
C ILE A 186 -14.75 -20.54 13.44
N LYS A 187 -13.48 -20.70 13.83
CA LYS A 187 -12.61 -21.82 13.45
C LYS A 187 -12.20 -22.58 14.69
N GLN A 188 -12.20 -23.91 14.58
CA GLN A 188 -11.74 -24.81 15.63
C GLN A 188 -10.54 -25.59 15.11
N GLU A 189 -9.44 -25.54 15.85
CA GLU A 189 -8.20 -26.27 15.54
C GLU A 189 -7.80 -27.11 16.74
N LYS A 190 -7.50 -28.40 16.54
CA LYS A 190 -6.93 -29.25 17.58
C LYS A 190 -5.45 -28.98 17.69
N SER A 191 -4.95 -28.69 18.89
CA SER A 191 -3.51 -28.61 19.14
C SER A 191 -2.91 -30.00 19.16
N ASN A 192 -1.89 -30.24 18.35
CA ASN A 192 -1.21 -31.52 18.23
C ASN A 192 -0.33 -31.88 19.47
N SER A 193 0.01 -30.89 20.29
CA SER A 193 0.98 -31.06 21.41
C SER A 193 0.37 -31.07 22.81
N SER A 194 -0.88 -30.69 22.97
CA SER A 194 -1.59 -30.73 24.25
C SER A 194 -3.05 -31.10 24.00
N ASN A 195 -3.66 -31.90 24.89
CA ASN A 195 -5.07 -32.32 24.83
C ASN A 195 -6.02 -31.11 24.94
N SER A 196 -5.71 -30.00 24.22
CA SER A 196 -6.40 -28.72 24.20
C SER A 196 -6.89 -28.36 22.79
N THR A 197 -8.00 -27.67 22.73
CA THR A 197 -8.60 -27.20 21.49
C THR A 197 -8.50 -25.68 21.43
N LEU A 198 -8.01 -25.15 20.31
CA LEU A 198 -7.94 -23.73 20.01
C LEU A 198 -9.18 -23.31 19.23
N TYR A 199 -9.93 -22.37 19.77
CA TYR A 199 -11.07 -21.75 19.13
C TYR A 199 -10.68 -20.33 18.68
N LYS A 200 -10.80 -20.04 17.40
CA LYS A 200 -10.54 -18.71 16.83
C LYS A 200 -11.89 -18.07 16.45
N PHE A 201 -12.30 -17.05 17.18
CA PHE A 201 -13.51 -16.26 16.90
C PHE A 201 -13.10 -14.99 16.19
N LEU A 202 -13.56 -14.78 14.97
CA LEU A 202 -13.43 -13.52 14.27
C LEU A 202 -14.59 -12.62 14.64
N VAL A 203 -14.33 -11.60 15.44
CA VAL A 203 -15.36 -10.75 16.07
C VAL A 203 -15.18 -9.31 15.63
N ARG A 204 -16.31 -8.66 15.31
CA ARG A 204 -16.35 -7.22 15.04
C ARG A 204 -16.60 -6.47 16.33
N PHE A 205 -15.58 -5.69 16.75
CA PHE A 205 -15.67 -4.84 17.94
C PHE A 205 -16.27 -3.47 17.59
N ASN A 206 -17.22 -3.01 18.40
CA ASN A 206 -17.65 -1.62 18.42
C ASN A 206 -16.67 -0.79 19.29
N ASP A 207 -16.54 0.53 19.03
CA ASP A 207 -15.55 1.40 19.69
C ASP A 207 -15.68 1.48 21.24
N PHE A 208 -16.80 1.04 21.81
CA PHE A 208 -17.09 1.09 23.25
C PHE A 208 -16.88 -0.24 24.00
N SER A 209 -16.39 -1.28 23.33
CA SER A 209 -16.19 -2.57 23.99
C SER A 209 -14.90 -2.57 24.80
N ASP A 210 -14.99 -2.72 26.11
CA ASP A 210 -13.84 -2.89 26.99
C ASP A 210 -13.25 -4.30 26.81
N LYS A 211 -12.10 -4.33 26.13
CA LYS A 211 -11.41 -5.59 25.77
C LYS A 211 -10.90 -6.35 26.98
N GLU A 212 -10.51 -5.64 28.03
CA GLU A 212 -9.99 -6.25 29.26
C GLU A 212 -11.10 -6.95 30.01
N THR A 213 -12.26 -6.31 30.15
CA THR A 213 -13.45 -6.91 30.76
C THR A 213 -13.93 -8.13 29.97
N LEU A 214 -13.93 -8.07 28.64
CA LEU A 214 -14.29 -9.21 27.80
C LEU A 214 -13.36 -10.41 28.01
N ILE A 215 -12.04 -10.20 28.03
CA ILE A 215 -11.07 -11.26 28.29
C ILE A 215 -11.34 -11.90 29.67
N GLN A 216 -11.59 -11.09 30.68
CA GLN A 216 -11.87 -11.58 32.02
C GLN A 216 -13.19 -12.37 32.09
N GLU A 217 -14.22 -11.96 31.37
CA GLU A 217 -15.48 -12.71 31.31
C GLU A 217 -15.29 -14.07 30.64
N ILE A 218 -14.52 -14.14 29.54
CA ILE A 218 -14.23 -15.40 28.84
C ILE A 218 -13.36 -16.32 29.69
N LEU A 219 -12.37 -15.79 30.43
CA LEU A 219 -11.51 -16.58 31.33
C LEU A 219 -12.29 -17.21 32.48
N LYS A 220 -13.46 -16.69 32.87
CA LYS A 220 -14.35 -17.29 33.91
C LYS A 220 -15.08 -18.53 33.43
N ILE A 221 -15.11 -18.80 32.12
CA ILE A 221 -15.77 -19.99 31.58
C ILE A 221 -14.99 -21.23 32.02
N HIS A 222 -15.71 -22.20 32.57
CA HIS A 222 -15.08 -23.45 33.04
C HIS A 222 -14.41 -24.19 31.88
N GLY A 223 -13.10 -24.48 32.02
CA GLY A 223 -12.31 -25.16 31.01
C GLY A 223 -11.50 -24.27 30.07
N VAL A 224 -11.70 -22.95 30.11
CA VAL A 224 -10.85 -21.99 29.39
C VAL A 224 -9.57 -21.75 30.19
N HIS A 225 -8.42 -21.90 29.56
CA HIS A 225 -7.11 -21.69 30.16
C HIS A 225 -6.44 -20.42 29.72
N GLU A 226 -6.67 -20.02 28.50
CA GLU A 226 -5.96 -18.90 27.90
C GLU A 226 -6.84 -18.18 26.86
N VAL A 227 -6.77 -16.85 26.85
CA VAL A 227 -7.49 -16.00 25.89
C VAL A 227 -6.53 -14.95 25.36
N HIS A 228 -6.36 -14.91 24.04
CA HIS A 228 -5.53 -13.92 23.35
C HIS A 228 -6.34 -13.14 22.35
N LEU A 229 -6.07 -11.83 22.25
CA LEU A 229 -6.56 -10.98 21.17
C LEU A 229 -5.47 -10.80 20.12
N SER A 230 -5.70 -11.28 18.90
CA SER A 230 -4.81 -11.08 17.77
C SER A 230 -5.39 -10.05 16.81
N ARG A 231 -4.63 -9.00 16.46
CA ARG A 231 -4.99 -8.06 15.40
C ARG A 231 -4.65 -8.67 14.04
N GLY A 232 -5.64 -9.29 13.40
CA GLY A 232 -5.46 -9.90 12.08
C GLY A 232 -5.02 -11.36 12.15
N ILE A 233 -5.43 -12.12 11.16
CA ILE A 233 -5.04 -13.53 10.92
C ILE A 233 -3.55 -13.51 10.55
N SER A 234 -2.59 -13.63 11.46
CA SER A 234 -1.23 -13.64 10.91
C SER A 234 -0.04 -14.15 11.73
N LYS A 235 -0.14 -14.55 12.97
CA LYS A 235 1.10 -15.05 13.61
C LYS A 235 1.06 -16.49 14.12
N LEU A 236 -0.11 -17.07 14.28
CA LEU A 236 -0.22 -18.47 14.70
C LEU A 236 -0.39 -19.47 13.54
N ASP A 237 -0.72 -18.98 12.33
CA ASP A 237 -0.78 -19.84 11.14
C ASP A 237 0.62 -20.10 10.53
N ALA A 238 1.64 -19.32 10.87
CA ALA A 238 3.02 -19.50 10.38
C ALA A 238 3.85 -20.50 11.20
N GLU A 239 3.43 -20.81 12.41
CA GLU A 239 4.11 -21.81 13.26
C GLU A 239 3.50 -23.21 13.14
N ALA A 240 2.30 -23.33 12.56
CA ALA A 240 1.65 -24.64 12.36
C ALA A 240 2.02 -25.33 11.03
N ASP A 241 2.60 -24.58 10.05
CA ASP A 241 3.06 -25.12 8.75
C ASP A 241 4.58 -25.39 8.70
N ALA A 242 5.29 -25.25 9.84
CA ALA A 242 6.76 -25.39 9.91
C ALA A 242 7.25 -26.65 10.67
N ASP A 243 6.38 -27.62 10.97
CA ASP A 243 6.75 -28.95 11.51
C ASP A 243 6.30 -30.09 10.62
#